data_00ac7a449c311938b91fdfbe55737f42
#
_entry.id   00ac7a449c311938b91fdfbe55737f42
#
_cell.length_a   1.000
_cell.length_b   1.000
_cell.length_c   1.000
_cell.angle_alpha   90.00
_cell.angle_beta   90.00
_cell.angle_gamma   90.00
#
_symmetry.space_group_name_H-M   'P 1'
#
loop_
_entity.id
_entity.type
_entity.pdbx_description
1 polymer ?
#
loop_
_entity_poly.entity_id
_entity_poly.type
_entity_poly.pdbx_seq_one_letter_code
_entity_poly.pdbx_strand_id
1 'polypeptide(L)'
;MAFPPCPPPCPPPVKCEERTMVCNNTCGNFLFQDSITSLKIWEKEISKEVTITIVVFNSAYSSSSIEVVIGKEIGNPITFLVPLGGSLSRTVENANFVKITGENGKRVDGKFCLDICFFK
;
A
#
# COMPACT_ATOMS: atom_id res chain seq x y z
N MET A 1 -35.58 11.31 -13.60
CA MET A 1 -35.36 10.85 -13.17
C MET A 1 -34.86 10.44 -12.56
N ALA A 2 -34.61 10.38 -12.20
CA ALA A 2 -34.02 9.92 -11.54
C ALA A 2 -33.84 8.86 -11.44
N PHE A 3 -33.35 8.43 -11.31
CA PHE A 3 -33.15 7.35 -11.28
C PHE A 3 -32.96 6.87 -10.33
N PRO A 4 -33.16 6.10 -10.52
CA PRO A 4 -33.11 5.38 -9.47
C PRO A 4 -31.88 5.30 -9.04
N PRO A 5 -31.78 5.55 -8.11
CA PRO A 5 -30.65 5.60 -7.65
C PRO A 5 -30.02 4.38 -7.62
N CYS A 6 -30.07 3.72 -7.02
CA CYS A 6 -29.35 2.64 -7.09
C CYS A 6 -29.74 1.91 -8.12
N PRO A 7 -28.95 1.14 -8.52
CA PRO A 7 -29.33 0.19 -9.44
C PRO A 7 -30.37 -0.55 -8.81
N PRO A 8 -31.18 -1.05 -9.59
CA PRO A 8 -32.22 -1.80 -9.09
C PRO A 8 -31.67 -2.90 -8.28
N PRO A 9 -32.30 -3.23 -7.32
CA PRO A 9 -31.88 -4.32 -6.55
C PRO A 9 -31.84 -5.55 -7.37
N CYS A 10 -31.11 -6.45 -6.96
CA CYS A 10 -31.04 -7.67 -7.65
C CYS A 10 -32.34 -8.34 -7.64
N PRO A 11 -32.74 -8.87 -8.76
CA PRO A 11 -34.04 -9.51 -8.81
C PRO A 11 -34.00 -10.79 -8.01
N PRO A 12 -35.02 -11.08 -7.31
CA PRO A 12 -35.16 -12.37 -6.71
C PRO A 12 -35.45 -13.38 -7.76
N PRO A 13 -35.09 -14.59 -7.65
CA PRO A 13 -34.34 -15.17 -6.54
C PRO A 13 -32.87 -15.11 -6.75
N VAL A 14 -32.43 -14.34 -7.71
CA VAL A 14 -31.05 -14.26 -7.98
C VAL A 14 -30.42 -13.55 -6.82
N LYS A 15 -29.36 -14.10 -6.31
CA LYS A 15 -28.78 -13.52 -5.25
C LYS A 15 -27.83 -12.50 -5.63
N CYS A 16 -27.96 -11.36 -5.20
CA CYS A 16 -27.04 -10.33 -5.43
C CYS A 16 -26.08 -10.36 -4.29
N GLU A 17 -24.86 -10.70 -4.60
CA GLU A 17 -23.93 -10.69 -3.58
C GLU A 17 -23.50 -9.34 -3.31
N GLU A 18 -23.75 -8.83 -2.15
CA GLU A 18 -23.26 -7.56 -1.81
C GLU A 18 -21.93 -7.80 -1.24
N ARG A 19 -20.89 -7.44 -1.94
CA ARG A 19 -19.57 -7.55 -1.44
C ARG A 19 -19.26 -6.31 -0.67
N THR A 20 -19.02 -6.46 0.60
CA THR A 20 -18.67 -5.33 1.44
C THR A 20 -17.17 -5.18 1.42
N MET A 21 -16.70 -4.03 0.98
CA MET A 21 -15.29 -3.74 0.99
C MET A 21 -14.92 -3.11 2.31
N VAL A 22 -13.89 -3.65 2.92
CA VAL A 22 -13.38 -3.14 4.17
C VAL A 22 -12.01 -2.56 3.92
N CYS A 23 -11.80 -1.33 4.34
CA CYS A 23 -10.51 -0.67 4.16
C CYS A 23 -10.01 -0.17 5.50
N ASN A 24 -8.72 -0.34 5.71
CA ASN A 24 -8.04 0.18 6.88
C ASN A 24 -6.94 1.10 6.42
N ASN A 25 -6.76 2.19 7.14
CA ASN A 25 -5.73 3.15 6.80
C ASN A 25 -4.71 3.19 7.92
N THR A 26 -3.43 3.17 7.53
CA THR A 26 -2.36 3.20 8.50
C THR A 26 -1.28 4.12 7.96
N CYS A 27 -0.79 5.01 8.80
CA CYS A 27 0.27 5.93 8.41
C CYS A 27 1.35 5.91 9.47
N GLY A 28 2.56 6.20 9.05
CA GLY A 28 3.67 6.23 9.99
C GLY A 28 4.85 6.95 9.41
N ASN A 29 5.89 7.04 10.22
CA ASN A 29 7.16 7.64 9.83
C ASN A 29 8.22 6.57 9.82
N PHE A 30 9.28 6.78 9.04
CA PHE A 30 10.42 5.88 9.08
C PHE A 30 11.70 6.70 9.16
N LEU A 31 12.69 6.09 9.75
CA LEU A 31 14.02 6.68 9.84
C LEU A 31 15.01 5.54 9.77
N PHE A 32 15.88 5.60 8.78
CA PHE A 32 16.96 4.63 8.64
C PHE A 32 18.27 5.38 8.84
N GLN A 33 19.13 4.83 9.66
CA GLN A 33 20.46 5.39 9.84
C GLN A 33 21.34 4.29 10.38
N ASP A 34 22.63 4.49 10.24
CA ASP A 34 23.63 3.51 10.68
C ASP A 34 23.44 2.21 9.94
N SER A 35 23.17 1.12 10.63
CA SER A 35 23.06 -0.17 9.97
C SER A 35 21.63 -0.55 9.63
N ILE A 36 20.66 0.31 9.93
CA ILE A 36 19.27 0.00 9.63
C ILE A 36 18.99 0.44 8.22
N THR A 37 18.67 -0.52 7.34
CA THR A 37 18.48 -0.22 5.93
C THR A 37 17.12 -0.62 5.40
N SER A 38 16.30 -1.32 6.16
CA SER A 38 15.00 -1.69 5.65
C SER A 38 14.00 -1.89 6.76
N LEU A 39 12.73 -1.77 6.40
CA LEU A 39 11.64 -1.93 7.34
C LEU A 39 10.45 -2.48 6.59
N LYS A 40 9.92 -3.62 7.06
CA LYS A 40 8.68 -4.12 6.50
C LYS A 40 7.55 -3.42 7.23
N ILE A 41 6.82 -2.58 6.53
CA ILE A 41 5.79 -1.77 7.15
C ILE A 41 4.44 -2.46 7.17
N TRP A 42 4.28 -3.51 6.40
CA TRP A 42 3.02 -4.24 6.39
C TRP A 42 3.22 -5.64 5.81
N GLU A 43 2.49 -6.58 6.35
CA GLU A 43 2.50 -7.94 5.87
C GLU A 43 1.11 -8.50 6.01
N LYS A 44 0.66 -9.20 4.96
CA LYS A 44 -0.70 -9.74 4.96
C LYS A 44 -0.82 -10.87 5.97
N GLU A 45 -1.87 -10.80 6.77
CA GLU A 45 -2.10 -11.82 7.80
C GLU A 45 -3.44 -12.50 7.65
N ILE A 46 -4.15 -12.22 6.57
CA ILE A 46 -5.44 -12.84 6.32
C ILE A 46 -5.35 -13.63 5.03
N SER A 47 -6.29 -14.53 4.83
CA SER A 47 -6.24 -15.37 3.64
C SER A 47 -7.02 -14.78 2.47
N LYS A 48 -7.45 -13.54 2.55
CA LYS A 48 -8.18 -12.90 1.47
C LYS A 48 -7.26 -12.11 0.59
N GLU A 49 -7.71 -11.88 -0.64
CA GLU A 49 -6.96 -11.01 -1.52
C GLU A 49 -7.05 -9.58 -1.04
N VAL A 50 -5.93 -8.90 -1.03
CA VAL A 50 -5.85 -7.55 -0.49
C VAL A 50 -5.32 -6.62 -1.57
N THR A 51 -5.99 -5.48 -1.72
CA THR A 51 -5.50 -4.41 -2.58
C THR A 51 -4.98 -3.31 -1.68
N ILE A 52 -3.76 -2.86 -1.93
CA ILE A 52 -3.21 -1.77 -1.15
C ILE A 52 -2.96 -0.58 -2.03
N THR A 53 -3.08 0.59 -1.42
CA THR A 53 -2.63 1.83 -2.02
C THR A 53 -1.62 2.41 -1.05
N ILE A 54 -0.43 2.67 -1.53
CA ILE A 54 0.61 3.19 -0.67
C ILE A 54 1.08 4.53 -1.19
N VAL A 55 1.30 5.46 -0.27
CA VAL A 55 1.92 6.74 -0.57
C VAL A 55 3.14 6.82 0.30
N VAL A 56 4.29 7.09 -0.33
CA VAL A 56 5.55 7.19 0.40
C VAL A 56 6.17 8.54 0.08
N PHE A 57 6.59 9.23 1.11
CA PHE A 57 7.28 10.50 1.00
C PHE A 57 8.69 10.34 1.56
N ASN A 58 9.69 10.74 0.77
CA ASN A 58 11.07 10.75 1.19
C ASN A 58 11.47 12.18 1.49
N SER A 59 11.94 12.42 2.70
CA SER A 59 12.26 13.77 3.13
C SER A 59 13.34 14.40 2.27
N ALA A 60 13.26 15.73 2.10
CA ALA A 60 14.29 16.46 1.38
C ALA A 60 15.63 16.42 2.12
N TYR A 61 15.61 16.08 3.40
CA TYR A 61 16.84 16.00 4.18
C TYR A 61 17.46 14.61 4.16
N SER A 62 16.83 13.67 3.47
CA SER A 62 17.40 12.33 3.33
C SER A 62 18.65 12.40 2.47
N SER A 63 19.53 11.43 2.65
CA SER A 63 20.80 11.39 1.93
C SER A 63 20.72 10.56 0.66
N SER A 64 19.65 9.83 0.44
CA SER A 64 19.53 9.01 -0.76
C SER A 64 18.06 8.73 -1.06
N SER A 65 17.81 8.22 -2.25
CA SER A 65 16.48 7.72 -2.59
C SER A 65 16.18 6.49 -1.76
N ILE A 66 14.92 6.16 -1.67
CA ILE A 66 14.49 4.92 -1.02
C ILE A 66 13.79 4.06 -2.04
N GLU A 67 13.83 2.77 -1.78
CA GLU A 67 13.18 1.81 -2.63
C GLU A 67 11.99 1.22 -1.90
N VAL A 68 10.87 1.15 -2.56
CA VAL A 68 9.66 0.54 -2.00
C VAL A 68 9.42 -0.75 -2.76
N VAL A 69 9.28 -1.84 -2.03
CA VAL A 69 9.05 -3.14 -2.62
C VAL A 69 7.72 -3.64 -2.13
N ILE A 70 6.84 -3.98 -3.06
CA ILE A 70 5.53 -4.52 -2.73
C ILE A 70 5.49 -5.94 -3.25
N GLY A 71 5.50 -6.90 -2.33
CA GLY A 71 5.40 -8.30 -2.71
C GLY A 71 3.99 -8.66 -3.10
N LYS A 72 3.85 -9.57 -4.03
CA LYS A 72 2.55 -10.03 -4.48
C LYS A 72 2.41 -11.51 -4.20
N GLU A 73 1.17 -11.94 -4.08
CA GLU A 73 0.92 -13.36 -3.88
C GLU A 73 1.39 -14.16 -5.06
N ILE A 74 1.20 -13.64 -6.25
CA ILE A 74 1.57 -14.33 -7.48
C ILE A 74 2.26 -13.30 -8.35
N GLY A 75 3.37 -13.67 -8.92
CA GLY A 75 4.08 -12.81 -9.83
C GLY A 75 5.23 -12.08 -9.17
N ASN A 76 5.86 -11.23 -9.93
CA ASN A 76 7.02 -10.50 -9.46
C ASN A 76 6.61 -9.34 -8.57
N PRO A 77 7.44 -9.00 -7.60
CA PRO A 77 7.14 -7.84 -6.77
C PRO A 77 7.22 -6.56 -7.58
N ILE A 78 6.53 -5.56 -7.11
CA ILE A 78 6.56 -4.24 -7.71
C ILE A 78 7.52 -3.40 -6.91
N THR A 79 8.43 -2.73 -7.60
CA THR A 79 9.46 -1.95 -6.97
C THR A 79 9.49 -0.57 -7.59
N PHE A 80 9.66 0.45 -6.76
CA PHE A 80 9.83 1.80 -7.27
C PHE A 80 10.70 2.60 -6.33
N LEU A 81 11.30 3.65 -6.87
CA LEU A 81 12.19 4.52 -6.11
C LEU A 81 11.50 5.83 -5.83
N VAL A 82 11.71 6.35 -4.62
CA VAL A 82 11.20 7.66 -4.22
C VAL A 82 12.40 8.57 -4.01
N PRO A 83 12.54 9.61 -4.85
CA PRO A 83 13.69 10.49 -4.72
C PRO A 83 13.55 11.42 -3.52
N LEU A 84 14.66 12.06 -3.16
CA LEU A 84 14.66 13.00 -2.06
C LEU A 84 13.64 14.09 -2.30
N GLY A 85 12.88 14.40 -1.28
CA GLY A 85 11.87 15.44 -1.37
C GLY A 85 10.68 15.05 -2.20
N GLY A 86 10.64 13.80 -2.69
CA GLY A 86 9.58 13.36 -3.57
C GLY A 86 8.58 12.47 -2.86
N SER A 87 7.48 12.24 -3.54
CA SER A 87 6.40 11.41 -3.03
C SER A 87 5.84 10.61 -4.20
N LEU A 88 5.62 9.33 -3.98
CA LEU A 88 5.04 8.48 -5.00
C LEU A 88 3.93 7.65 -4.39
N SER A 89 2.97 7.32 -5.22
CA SER A 89 1.81 6.55 -4.82
C SER A 89 1.60 5.40 -5.79
N ARG A 90 1.20 4.25 -5.27
CA ARG A 90 0.91 3.07 -6.08
C ARG A 90 -0.23 2.29 -5.49
N THR A 91 -1.04 1.72 -6.37
CA THR A 91 -2.09 0.79 -5.98
C THR A 91 -1.73 -0.57 -6.54
N VAL A 92 -1.71 -1.59 -5.69
CA VAL A 92 -1.30 -2.93 -6.08
C VAL A 92 -2.33 -3.93 -5.59
N GLU A 93 -2.79 -4.78 -6.53
CA GLU A 93 -3.73 -5.84 -6.18
C GLU A 93 -2.97 -7.08 -5.76
N ASN A 94 -3.58 -7.85 -4.89
CA ASN A 94 -2.99 -9.11 -4.41
C ASN A 94 -1.65 -8.89 -3.74
N ALA A 95 -1.58 -7.83 -2.97
CA ALA A 95 -0.35 -7.50 -2.27
C ALA A 95 -0.14 -8.45 -1.09
N ASN A 96 1.11 -8.76 -0.81
CA ASN A 96 1.50 -9.66 0.25
C ASN A 96 2.26 -8.95 1.36
N PHE A 97 3.12 -8.02 0.99
CA PHE A 97 3.85 -7.24 1.98
C PHE A 97 4.34 -5.94 1.35
N VAL A 98 4.72 -4.99 2.19
CA VAL A 98 5.34 -3.75 1.74
C VAL A 98 6.57 -3.52 2.59
N LYS A 99 7.67 -3.27 1.91
CA LYS A 99 8.94 -3.04 2.56
C LYS A 99 9.57 -1.78 1.99
N ILE A 100 10.15 -0.96 2.87
CA ILE A 100 10.88 0.23 2.46
C ILE A 100 12.35 -0.04 2.74
N THR A 101 13.20 0.24 1.75
CA THR A 101 14.62 -0.03 1.87
C THR A 101 15.41 1.22 1.53
N GLY A 102 16.38 1.54 2.36
CA GLY A 102 17.31 2.64 2.12
C GLY A 102 18.67 2.10 1.80
N GLU A 103 19.60 3.04 1.55
CA GLU A 103 20.95 2.68 1.23
C GLU A 103 21.77 2.55 2.50
N ASN A 104 22.62 1.53 2.54
CA ASN A 104 23.43 1.28 3.72
C ASN A 104 24.31 2.49 4.02
N GLY A 105 24.36 2.90 5.28
CA GLY A 105 25.19 4.03 5.69
C GLY A 105 24.62 5.39 5.39
N LYS A 106 23.41 5.44 4.79
CA LYS A 106 22.79 6.72 4.49
C LYS A 106 21.64 6.95 5.45
N ARG A 107 21.46 8.21 5.80
CA ARG A 107 20.32 8.57 6.64
C ARG A 107 19.16 8.92 5.72
N VAL A 108 18.04 8.26 5.90
CA VAL A 108 16.83 8.59 5.17
C VAL A 108 15.67 8.60 6.14
N ASP A 109 14.74 9.52 5.95
CA ASP A 109 13.55 9.57 6.75
C ASP A 109 12.40 10.00 5.89
N GLY A 110 11.20 9.71 6.33
CA GLY A 110 10.04 10.05 5.56
C GLY A 110 8.77 9.56 6.22
N LYS A 111 7.73 9.51 5.41
CA LYS A 111 6.41 9.13 5.89
C LYS A 111 5.77 8.21 4.89
N PHE A 112 4.86 7.39 5.38
CA PHE A 112 4.08 6.53 4.51
C PHE A 112 2.65 6.47 4.99
N CYS A 113 1.75 6.21 4.06
CA CYS A 113 0.36 5.90 4.38
C CYS A 113 -0.06 4.72 3.53
N LEU A 114 -0.77 3.81 4.15
CA LEU A 114 -1.26 2.61 3.49
C LEU A 114 -2.78 2.55 3.62
N ASP A 115 -3.43 2.26 2.51
CA ASP A 115 -4.84 1.93 2.51
C ASP A 115 -4.90 0.47 2.15
N ILE A 116 -5.44 -0.34 3.03
CA ILE A 116 -5.49 -1.77 2.85
C ILE A 116 -6.94 -2.16 2.73
N CYS A 117 -7.32 -2.67 1.58
CA CYS A 117 -8.72 -2.97 1.30
C CYS A 117 -8.89 -4.42 0.90
N PHE A 118 -9.97 -5.01 1.35
CA PHE A 118 -10.31 -6.37 0.95
C PHE A 118 -11.82 -6.55 1.05
N PHE A 119 -12.33 -7.53 0.34
CA PHE A 119 -13.75 -7.83 0.41
C PHE A 119 -13.99 -8.81 1.55
N LYS A 120 -15.03 -8.52 2.28
CA LYS A 120 -15.36 -9.33 3.43
C LYS A 120 -15.92 -10.68 3.05
#